data_39f68a6f0220995ace4df2371f38aebc
#
_entry.id   39f68a6f0220995ace4df2371f38aebc
#
_cell.length_a   1.000
_cell.length_b   1.000
_cell.length_c   1.000
_cell.angle_alpha   90.00
_cell.angle_beta   90.00
_cell.angle_gamma   90.00
#
_symmetry.space_group_name_H-M   'P 1'
#
loop_
_entity.id
_entity.type
_entity.pdbx_description
1 polymer ?
#
loop_
_entity_poly.entity_id
_entity_poly.type
_entity_poly.pdbx_seq_one_letter_code
_entity_poly.pdbx_strand_id
1 'polypeptide(L)'
;MSQGKVVPEELATLERLCQTVGIETGIAARIANGLRDAIVGTSAAAPLKPNSVAQLTWLGVDDASVQALQPYVMLLWVAGTPVPTPVNVNTASAEVLTAAIKGMDPATAEHLVQLRQRTPFKTLADFTNQIPALAPVSAKLDVRSSYFEVRGRLRLVDRVLIERSLLQRQPSGQSVVLQRERIASLEQVSG
;
A
#
# COMPACT_ATOMS: atom_id res chain seq x y z
N MET A 1 0.48 -2.78 -12.34
CA MET A 1 1.00 -3.34 -13.62
C MET A 1 -0.19 -3.76 -14.47
N SER A 2 -0.22 -3.38 -15.73
CA SER A 2 -1.28 -3.77 -16.66
C SER A 2 -0.71 -4.68 -17.72
N GLN A 3 -1.32 -5.86 -17.94
CA GLN A 3 -0.91 -6.84 -18.95
C GLN A 3 0.59 -7.21 -18.92
N GLY A 4 1.19 -7.33 -17.74
CA GLY A 4 2.61 -7.64 -17.59
C GLY A 4 3.57 -6.50 -17.95
N LYS A 5 3.07 -5.28 -18.18
CA LYS A 5 3.90 -4.11 -18.43
C LYS A 5 3.93 -3.20 -17.18
N VAL A 6 5.08 -2.63 -16.91
CA VAL A 6 5.22 -1.56 -15.91
C VAL A 6 4.53 -0.31 -16.45
N VAL A 7 3.61 0.24 -15.67
CA VAL A 7 2.91 1.49 -16.00
C VAL A 7 3.77 2.66 -15.54
N PRO A 8 4.21 3.57 -16.42
CA PRO A 8 5.16 4.64 -16.06
C PRO A 8 4.67 5.54 -14.92
N GLU A 9 3.39 5.87 -14.88
CA GLU A 9 2.81 6.71 -13.82
C GLU A 9 2.82 6.02 -12.45
N GLU A 10 2.61 4.68 -12.41
CA GLU A 10 2.69 3.90 -11.19
C GLU A 10 4.13 3.80 -10.69
N LEU A 11 5.08 3.61 -11.61
CA LEU A 11 6.50 3.63 -11.28
C LEU A 11 6.89 4.98 -10.69
N ALA A 12 6.52 6.09 -11.35
CA ALA A 12 6.79 7.43 -10.86
C ALA A 12 6.15 7.70 -9.47
N THR A 13 4.98 7.11 -9.20
CA THR A 13 4.36 7.19 -7.87
C THR A 13 5.18 6.45 -6.82
N LEU A 14 5.67 5.25 -7.13
CA LEU A 14 6.51 4.47 -6.23
C LEU A 14 7.88 5.15 -6.02
N GLU A 15 8.46 5.75 -7.05
CA GLU A 15 9.69 6.55 -6.95
C GLU A 15 9.52 7.74 -6.00
N ARG A 16 8.40 8.49 -6.12
CA ARG A 16 8.08 9.58 -5.19
C ARG A 16 7.90 9.07 -3.76
N LEU A 17 7.27 7.90 -3.58
CA LEU A 17 7.15 7.29 -2.26
C LEU A 17 8.52 6.95 -1.69
N CYS A 18 9.39 6.29 -2.44
CA CYS A 18 10.75 5.99 -2.02
C CYS A 18 11.49 7.27 -1.60
N GLN A 19 11.41 8.33 -2.40
CA GLN A 19 12.01 9.62 -2.09
C GLN A 19 11.44 10.21 -0.79
N THR A 20 10.12 10.17 -0.61
CA THR A 20 9.44 10.75 0.57
C THR A 20 9.84 10.02 1.86
N VAL A 21 10.07 8.70 1.79
CA VAL A 21 10.44 7.88 2.96
C VAL A 21 11.96 7.67 3.09
N GLY A 22 12.76 8.39 2.29
CA GLY A 22 14.23 8.37 2.41
C GLY A 22 14.90 7.13 1.84
N ILE A 23 14.27 6.45 0.88
CA ILE A 23 14.82 5.27 0.18
C ILE A 23 15.34 5.69 -1.18
N GLU A 24 16.40 5.03 -1.66
CA GLU A 24 16.93 5.22 -3.00
C GLU A 24 15.85 4.94 -4.07
N THR A 25 15.67 5.88 -5.02
CA THR A 25 14.64 5.77 -6.06
C THR A 25 14.85 4.57 -7.00
N GLY A 26 16.07 4.10 -7.17
CA GLY A 26 16.38 2.87 -7.92
C GLY A 26 15.69 1.61 -7.39
N ILE A 27 15.32 1.59 -6.12
CA ILE A 27 14.53 0.51 -5.51
C ILE A 27 13.15 0.39 -6.15
N ALA A 28 12.49 1.50 -6.49
CA ALA A 28 11.20 1.48 -7.17
C ALA A 28 11.27 0.75 -8.52
N ALA A 29 12.27 1.06 -9.33
CA ALA A 29 12.49 0.39 -10.61
C ALA A 29 12.82 -1.10 -10.43
N ARG A 30 13.61 -1.45 -9.40
CA ARG A 30 13.94 -2.84 -9.05
C ARG A 30 12.70 -3.63 -8.67
N ILE A 31 11.83 -3.09 -7.82
CA ILE A 31 10.54 -3.69 -7.45
C ILE A 31 9.67 -3.89 -8.70
N ALA A 32 9.50 -2.84 -9.51
CA ALA A 32 8.62 -2.88 -10.67
C ALA A 32 9.08 -3.92 -11.71
N ASN A 33 10.37 -3.96 -12.00
CA ASN A 33 10.94 -4.94 -12.93
C ASN A 33 10.89 -6.35 -12.36
N GLY A 34 11.26 -6.55 -11.10
CA GLY A 34 11.20 -7.85 -10.44
C GLY A 34 9.77 -8.42 -10.39
N LEU A 35 8.77 -7.58 -10.08
CA LEU A 35 7.35 -7.99 -10.12
C LEU A 35 6.90 -8.33 -11.54
N ARG A 36 7.33 -7.57 -12.55
CA ARG A 36 7.06 -7.90 -13.96
C ARG A 36 7.63 -9.26 -14.30
N ASP A 37 8.90 -9.50 -13.97
CA ASP A 37 9.59 -10.75 -14.30
C ASP A 37 8.99 -11.95 -13.56
N ALA A 38 8.54 -11.76 -12.32
CA ALA A 38 7.83 -12.77 -11.53
C ALA A 38 6.43 -13.10 -12.10
N ILE A 39 5.79 -12.18 -12.84
CA ILE A 39 4.45 -12.39 -13.42
C ILE A 39 4.53 -12.97 -14.82
N VAL A 40 5.45 -12.47 -15.64
CA VAL A 40 5.52 -12.74 -17.10
C VAL A 40 6.66 -13.71 -17.42
N GLY A 41 7.61 -13.86 -16.50
CA GLY A 41 8.80 -14.69 -16.72
C GLY A 41 8.45 -16.16 -16.93
N THR A 42 8.85 -16.70 -18.06
CA THR A 42 8.73 -18.14 -18.41
C THR A 42 10.05 -18.88 -18.21
N SER A 43 11.11 -18.17 -17.84
CA SER A 43 12.45 -18.72 -17.60
C SER A 43 12.52 -19.39 -16.24
N ALA A 44 13.29 -20.48 -16.13
CA ALA A 44 13.64 -21.11 -14.85
C ALA A 44 14.38 -20.16 -13.88
N ALA A 45 14.96 -19.08 -14.38
CA ALA A 45 15.62 -18.03 -13.60
C ALA A 45 14.67 -16.88 -13.18
N ALA A 46 13.38 -16.94 -13.55
CA ALA A 46 12.43 -15.91 -13.12
C ALA A 46 12.27 -15.92 -11.60
N PRO A 47 12.20 -14.74 -10.95
CA PRO A 47 12.02 -14.67 -9.51
C PRO A 47 10.65 -15.24 -9.11
N LEU A 48 10.57 -15.79 -7.90
CA LEU A 48 9.30 -16.20 -7.34
C LEU A 48 8.40 -14.99 -7.12
N LYS A 49 7.10 -15.18 -7.35
CA LYS A 49 6.10 -14.14 -7.13
C LYS A 49 5.94 -13.88 -5.62
N PRO A 50 6.28 -12.68 -5.13
CA PRO A 50 6.13 -12.36 -3.71
C PRO A 50 4.65 -12.21 -3.35
N ASN A 51 4.25 -12.74 -2.20
CA ASN A 51 2.90 -12.63 -1.65
C ASN A 51 2.81 -11.65 -0.48
N SER A 52 3.93 -11.19 0.04
CA SER A 52 4.00 -10.20 1.11
C SER A 52 5.08 -9.17 0.82
N VAL A 53 4.99 -8.01 1.47
CA VAL A 53 5.99 -6.95 1.33
C VAL A 53 7.37 -7.42 1.77
N ALA A 54 7.46 -8.25 2.82
CA ALA A 54 8.72 -8.83 3.29
C ALA A 54 9.44 -9.66 2.20
N GLN A 55 8.68 -10.29 1.30
CA GLN A 55 9.23 -11.10 0.20
C GLN A 55 9.75 -10.26 -0.99
N LEU A 56 9.68 -8.93 -0.94
CA LEU A 56 10.35 -8.08 -1.93
C LEU A 56 11.87 -8.28 -1.92
N THR A 57 12.44 -8.84 -0.85
CA THR A 57 13.84 -9.28 -0.80
C THR A 57 14.17 -10.31 -1.90
N TRP A 58 13.21 -11.13 -2.33
CA TRP A 58 13.37 -12.08 -3.44
C TRP A 58 13.62 -11.38 -4.79
N LEU A 59 13.25 -10.09 -4.87
CA LEU A 59 13.47 -9.24 -6.04
C LEU A 59 14.78 -8.44 -5.92
N GLY A 60 15.62 -8.75 -4.92
CA GLY A 60 16.89 -8.06 -4.67
C GLY A 60 16.73 -6.71 -3.98
N VAL A 61 15.62 -6.47 -3.29
CA VAL A 61 15.45 -5.30 -2.42
C VAL A 61 16.06 -5.62 -1.06
N ASP A 62 16.82 -4.71 -0.50
CA ASP A 62 17.42 -4.88 0.83
C ASP A 62 16.39 -4.78 1.95
N ASP A 63 16.70 -5.41 3.10
CA ASP A 63 15.78 -5.48 4.23
C ASP A 63 15.43 -4.11 4.81
N ALA A 64 16.35 -3.15 4.83
CA ALA A 64 16.11 -1.81 5.35
C ALA A 64 15.08 -1.08 4.48
N SER A 65 15.22 -1.15 3.15
CA SER A 65 14.26 -0.61 2.19
C SER A 65 12.89 -1.28 2.31
N VAL A 66 12.84 -2.61 2.49
CA VAL A 66 11.59 -3.36 2.70
C VAL A 66 10.89 -2.89 3.99
N GLN A 67 11.62 -2.77 5.09
CA GLN A 67 11.07 -2.31 6.36
C GLN A 67 10.55 -0.87 6.28
N ALA A 68 11.27 0.02 5.61
CA ALA A 68 10.85 1.40 5.42
C ALA A 68 9.60 1.53 4.53
N LEU A 69 9.43 0.66 3.52
CA LEU A 69 8.25 0.65 2.65
C LEU A 69 7.03 -0.03 3.29
N GLN A 70 7.24 -0.97 4.19
CA GLN A 70 6.19 -1.83 4.74
C GLN A 70 4.95 -1.09 5.30
N PRO A 71 5.06 0.10 5.95
CA PRO A 71 3.90 0.85 6.43
C PRO A 71 3.03 1.45 5.32
N TYR A 72 3.57 1.62 4.12
CA TYR A 72 2.98 2.41 3.04
C TYR A 72 2.49 1.60 1.86
N VAL A 73 2.95 0.35 1.73
CA VAL A 73 2.67 -0.49 0.54
C VAL A 73 2.06 -1.83 0.94
N MET A 74 1.30 -2.39 0.03
CA MET A 74 0.70 -3.72 0.16
C MET A 74 0.73 -4.42 -1.18
N LEU A 75 0.95 -5.72 -1.19
CA LEU A 75 0.86 -6.52 -2.41
C LEU A 75 -0.54 -7.09 -2.52
N LEU A 76 -1.27 -6.66 -3.55
CA LEU A 76 -2.62 -7.14 -3.86
C LEU A 76 -2.56 -8.00 -5.12
N TRP A 77 -2.81 -9.29 -4.94
CA TRP A 77 -2.94 -10.24 -6.05
C TRP A 77 -4.41 -10.64 -6.20
N VAL A 78 -5.13 -9.91 -7.03
CA VAL A 78 -6.55 -10.19 -7.30
C VAL A 78 -6.67 -10.65 -8.75
N ALA A 79 -7.17 -11.86 -8.94
CA ALA A 79 -7.40 -12.42 -10.27
C ALA A 79 -8.44 -11.56 -11.03
N GLY A 80 -8.14 -11.26 -12.30
CA GLY A 80 -9.07 -10.56 -13.19
C GLY A 80 -9.15 -9.04 -13.03
N THR A 81 -8.33 -8.42 -12.17
CA THR A 81 -8.37 -6.96 -11.99
C THR A 81 -7.06 -6.32 -12.45
N PRO A 82 -6.97 -5.83 -13.69
CA PRO A 82 -5.81 -5.08 -14.16
C PRO A 82 -5.80 -3.61 -13.72
N VAL A 83 -6.81 -3.17 -12.95
CA VAL A 83 -6.98 -1.77 -12.58
C VAL A 83 -6.25 -1.48 -11.26
N PRO A 84 -5.39 -0.44 -11.20
CA PRO A 84 -4.79 0.00 -9.95
C PRO A 84 -5.87 0.33 -8.90
N THR A 85 -5.67 -0.14 -7.67
CA THR A 85 -6.56 0.18 -6.56
C THR A 85 -6.41 1.66 -6.21
N PRO A 86 -7.49 2.45 -6.16
CA PRO A 86 -7.41 3.85 -5.76
C PRO A 86 -6.88 4.00 -4.33
N VAL A 87 -6.10 5.05 -4.10
CA VAL A 87 -5.67 5.46 -2.77
C VAL A 87 -6.85 6.11 -2.05
N ASN A 88 -7.19 5.57 -0.88
CA ASN A 88 -8.27 6.15 -0.07
C ASN A 88 -7.75 7.39 0.69
N VAL A 89 -8.24 8.56 0.31
CA VAL A 89 -7.80 9.84 0.89
C VAL A 89 -8.16 9.99 2.37
N ASN A 90 -9.11 9.20 2.88
CA ASN A 90 -9.50 9.22 4.29
C ASN A 90 -8.60 8.34 5.18
N THR A 91 -7.77 7.46 4.61
CA THR A 91 -6.93 6.54 5.38
C THR A 91 -5.45 6.58 5.02
N ALA A 92 -5.10 7.09 3.83
CA ALA A 92 -3.71 7.18 3.38
C ALA A 92 -2.88 8.10 4.32
N SER A 93 -1.64 7.75 4.60
CA SER A 93 -0.72 8.61 5.35
C SER A 93 -0.32 9.85 4.53
N ALA A 94 0.31 10.83 5.17
CA ALA A 94 0.79 12.03 4.49
C ALA A 94 1.81 11.68 3.40
N GLU A 95 2.70 10.73 3.67
CA GLU A 95 3.71 10.24 2.72
C GLU A 95 3.06 9.61 1.48
N VAL A 96 2.01 8.80 1.68
CA VAL A 96 1.27 8.18 0.58
C VAL A 96 0.53 9.22 -0.24
N LEU A 97 -0.07 10.24 0.38
CA LEU A 97 -0.72 11.36 -0.33
C LEU A 97 0.29 12.17 -1.13
N THR A 98 1.45 12.50 -0.53
CA THR A 98 2.57 13.20 -1.21
C THR A 98 3.06 12.43 -2.43
N ALA A 99 3.19 11.11 -2.31
CA ALA A 99 3.62 10.27 -3.41
C ALA A 99 2.57 10.11 -4.50
N ALA A 100 1.30 9.91 -4.13
CA ALA A 100 0.21 9.64 -5.06
C ALA A 100 -0.17 10.87 -5.89
N ILE A 101 -0.08 12.07 -5.31
CA ILE A 101 -0.52 13.32 -5.95
C ILE A 101 0.71 14.10 -6.41
N LYS A 102 0.89 14.17 -7.73
CA LYS A 102 2.00 14.92 -8.33
C LYS A 102 1.97 16.39 -7.91
N GLY A 103 3.07 16.88 -7.35
CA GLY A 103 3.21 18.27 -6.92
C GLY A 103 2.69 18.55 -5.50
N MET A 104 2.19 17.54 -4.78
CA MET A 104 1.81 17.71 -3.39
C MET A 104 3.07 17.82 -2.51
N ASP A 105 3.10 18.83 -1.67
CA ASP A 105 4.12 18.98 -0.66
C ASP A 105 3.72 18.30 0.66
N PRO A 106 4.68 17.89 1.49
CA PRO A 106 4.41 17.18 2.75
C PRO A 106 3.54 17.98 3.73
N ALA A 107 3.71 19.30 3.82
CA ALA A 107 2.95 20.13 4.77
C ALA A 107 1.45 20.17 4.39
N THR A 108 1.15 20.30 3.11
CA THR A 108 -0.22 20.21 2.58
C THR A 108 -0.81 18.84 2.87
N ALA A 109 -0.06 17.75 2.64
CA ALA A 109 -0.51 16.39 2.93
C ALA A 109 -0.81 16.19 4.43
N GLU A 110 0.04 16.66 5.32
CA GLU A 110 -0.19 16.62 6.77
C GLU A 110 -1.43 17.42 7.18
N HIS A 111 -1.61 18.61 6.62
CA HIS A 111 -2.81 19.42 6.85
C HIS A 111 -4.09 18.66 6.47
N LEU A 112 -4.11 18.00 5.31
CA LEU A 112 -5.25 17.19 4.87
C LEU A 112 -5.50 15.99 5.80
N VAL A 113 -4.45 15.35 6.31
CA VAL A 113 -4.57 14.27 7.29
C VAL A 113 -5.20 14.78 8.60
N GLN A 114 -4.81 15.95 9.09
CA GLN A 114 -5.41 16.58 10.28
C GLN A 114 -6.86 17.00 10.04
N LEU A 115 -7.17 17.56 8.86
CA LEU A 115 -8.51 17.98 8.49
C LEU A 115 -9.49 16.80 8.49
N ARG A 116 -9.15 15.68 7.86
CA ARG A 116 -10.00 14.49 7.79
C ARG A 116 -10.22 13.82 9.17
N GLN A 117 -9.29 13.98 10.12
CA GLN A 117 -9.48 13.48 11.50
C GLN A 117 -10.67 14.15 12.19
N ARG A 118 -10.94 15.42 11.86
CA ARG A 118 -12.09 16.17 12.38
C ARG A 118 -13.34 15.91 11.54
N THR A 119 -13.19 15.90 10.22
CA THR A 119 -14.29 15.77 9.28
C THR A 119 -13.82 14.95 8.08
N PRO A 120 -14.17 13.64 8.02
CA PRO A 120 -13.81 12.80 6.88
C PRO A 120 -14.44 13.34 5.58
N PHE A 121 -13.71 13.24 4.49
CA PHE A 121 -14.18 13.60 3.15
C PHE A 121 -15.28 12.64 2.70
N LYS A 122 -16.46 13.18 2.37
CA LYS A 122 -17.60 12.38 1.92
C LYS A 122 -17.53 12.07 0.43
N THR A 123 -16.95 12.99 -0.34
CA THR A 123 -16.77 12.88 -1.78
C THR A 123 -15.33 13.22 -2.15
N LEU A 124 -14.90 12.78 -3.34
CA LEU A 124 -13.58 13.18 -3.85
C LEU A 124 -13.49 14.69 -4.11
N ALA A 125 -14.61 15.32 -4.45
CA ALA A 125 -14.70 16.78 -4.61
C ALA A 125 -14.39 17.52 -3.31
N ASP A 126 -14.87 17.02 -2.15
CA ASP A 126 -14.56 17.63 -0.85
C ASP A 126 -13.05 17.65 -0.59
N PHE A 127 -12.35 16.61 -1.01
CA PHE A 127 -10.90 16.52 -0.92
C PHE A 127 -10.19 17.44 -1.92
N THR A 128 -10.57 17.37 -3.22
CA THR A 128 -9.89 18.15 -4.28
C THR A 128 -10.09 19.65 -4.12
N ASN A 129 -11.20 20.09 -3.55
CA ASN A 129 -11.45 21.50 -3.22
C ASN A 129 -10.48 22.06 -2.17
N GLN A 130 -9.80 21.20 -1.40
CA GLN A 130 -8.76 21.62 -0.45
C GLN A 130 -7.41 21.88 -1.15
N ILE A 131 -7.25 21.41 -2.38
CA ILE A 131 -5.99 21.48 -3.15
C ILE A 131 -6.24 21.98 -4.59
N PRO A 132 -6.90 23.12 -4.77
CA PRO A 132 -7.32 23.59 -6.10
C PRO A 132 -6.12 23.83 -7.04
N ALA A 133 -4.94 24.18 -6.50
CA ALA A 133 -3.72 24.38 -7.26
C ALA A 133 -3.16 23.09 -7.90
N LEU A 134 -3.58 21.91 -7.41
CA LEU A 134 -3.14 20.61 -7.93
C LEU A 134 -4.20 19.94 -8.83
N ALA A 135 -5.33 20.59 -9.07
CA ALA A 135 -6.37 20.08 -9.97
C ALA A 135 -5.96 20.24 -11.47
N PRO A 136 -6.32 19.28 -12.36
CA PRO A 136 -7.07 18.07 -12.07
C PRO A 136 -6.17 16.97 -11.47
N VAL A 137 -6.55 16.44 -10.32
CA VAL A 137 -5.85 15.31 -9.72
C VAL A 137 -6.14 14.05 -10.52
N SER A 138 -5.09 13.37 -10.95
CA SER A 138 -5.23 12.13 -11.75
C SER A 138 -6.00 11.04 -10.97
N ALA A 139 -6.78 10.29 -11.69
CA ALA A 139 -7.92 9.46 -11.28
C ALA A 139 -7.65 8.26 -10.36
N LYS A 140 -6.61 8.28 -9.50
CA LYS A 140 -6.26 7.15 -8.62
C LYS A 140 -6.58 7.39 -7.15
N LEU A 141 -7.54 8.26 -6.87
CA LEU A 141 -7.99 8.58 -5.52
C LEU A 141 -9.45 8.22 -5.34
N ASP A 142 -9.82 7.80 -4.15
CA ASP A 142 -11.22 7.59 -3.74
C ASP A 142 -11.35 7.93 -2.25
N VAL A 143 -12.56 8.18 -1.81
CA VAL A 143 -12.93 8.32 -0.39
C VAL A 143 -13.31 6.97 0.25
N ARG A 144 -13.37 5.91 -0.54
CA ARG A 144 -13.76 4.55 -0.15
C ARG A 144 -12.65 3.54 -0.45
N SER A 145 -12.73 2.38 0.19
CA SER A 145 -11.89 1.22 -0.13
C SER A 145 -12.73 -0.05 -0.15
N SER A 146 -12.35 -0.96 -1.03
CA SER A 146 -12.83 -2.35 -1.00
C SER A 146 -11.87 -3.27 -0.26
N TYR A 147 -10.70 -2.78 0.18
CA TYR A 147 -9.69 -3.56 0.86
C TYR A 147 -9.51 -3.07 2.29
N PHE A 148 -9.40 -4.01 3.22
CA PHE A 148 -9.31 -3.74 4.65
C PHE A 148 -8.29 -4.67 5.28
N GLU A 149 -7.41 -4.11 6.10
CA GLU A 149 -6.59 -4.89 7.01
C GLU A 149 -7.31 -4.99 8.36
N VAL A 150 -7.53 -6.20 8.81
CA VAL A 150 -8.11 -6.48 10.12
C VAL A 150 -7.04 -7.12 11.00
N ARG A 151 -6.79 -6.53 12.15
CA ARG A 151 -5.88 -7.04 13.17
C ARG A 151 -6.67 -7.50 14.39
N GLY A 152 -6.56 -8.78 14.70
CA GLY A 152 -7.06 -9.37 15.92
C GLY A 152 -5.91 -9.63 16.88
N ARG A 153 -6.10 -9.34 18.18
CA ARG A 153 -5.16 -9.71 19.24
C ARG A 153 -5.89 -10.52 20.28
N LEU A 154 -5.44 -11.75 20.46
CA LEU A 154 -5.91 -12.64 21.52
C LEU A 154 -4.79 -12.81 22.54
N ARG A 155 -5.07 -12.53 23.81
CA ARG A 155 -4.13 -12.76 24.92
C ARG A 155 -4.67 -13.85 25.84
N LEU A 156 -3.81 -14.81 26.13
CA LEU A 156 -4.06 -15.84 27.13
C LEU A 156 -2.85 -15.91 28.07
N VAL A 157 -3.00 -15.37 29.26
CA VAL A 157 -1.95 -15.24 30.28
C VAL A 157 -0.73 -14.50 29.72
N ASP A 158 0.37 -15.20 29.47
CA ASP A 158 1.65 -14.72 28.91
C ASP A 158 1.80 -14.89 27.40
N ARG A 159 0.79 -15.48 26.76
CA ARG A 159 0.81 -15.74 25.32
C ARG A 159 -0.08 -14.76 24.58
N VAL A 160 0.45 -14.20 23.53
CA VAL A 160 -0.29 -13.32 22.62
C VAL A 160 -0.26 -13.89 21.22
N LEU A 161 -1.44 -14.01 20.64
CA LEU A 161 -1.63 -14.32 19.23
C LEU A 161 -2.14 -13.07 18.54
N ILE A 162 -1.40 -12.60 17.54
CA ILE A 162 -1.83 -11.53 16.64
C ILE A 162 -2.18 -12.17 15.30
N GLU A 163 -3.39 -11.96 14.85
CA GLU A 163 -3.81 -12.32 13.49
C GLU A 163 -4.01 -11.05 12.68
N ARG A 164 -3.38 -10.98 11.52
CA ARG A 164 -3.55 -9.93 10.53
C ARG A 164 -4.17 -10.55 9.28
N SER A 165 -5.33 -10.06 8.88
CA SER A 165 -6.05 -10.54 7.72
C SER A 165 -6.30 -9.40 6.74
N LEU A 166 -5.95 -9.61 5.47
CA LEU A 166 -6.31 -8.74 4.36
C LEU A 166 -7.62 -9.24 3.77
N LEU A 167 -8.61 -8.37 3.77
CA LEU A 167 -9.95 -8.67 3.29
C LEU A 167 -10.27 -7.82 2.05
N GLN A 168 -10.98 -8.42 1.11
CA GLN A 168 -11.65 -7.71 0.03
C GLN A 168 -13.16 -7.76 0.25
N ARG A 169 -13.81 -6.59 0.30
CA ARG A 169 -15.27 -6.49 0.25
C ARG A 169 -15.72 -6.47 -1.20
N GLN A 170 -16.51 -7.46 -1.58
CA GLN A 170 -17.08 -7.57 -2.92
C GLN A 170 -18.32 -6.67 -3.08
N PRO A 171 -18.71 -6.34 -4.32
CA PRO A 171 -19.95 -5.59 -4.59
C PRO A 171 -21.22 -6.26 -4.05
N SER A 172 -21.20 -7.60 -3.91
CA SER A 172 -22.28 -8.38 -3.27
C SER A 172 -22.42 -8.14 -1.76
N GLY A 173 -21.51 -7.37 -1.14
CA GLY A 173 -21.44 -7.17 0.31
C GLY A 173 -20.66 -8.26 1.06
N GLN A 174 -20.29 -9.35 0.40
CA GLN A 174 -19.46 -10.41 0.99
C GLN A 174 -18.01 -9.96 1.15
N SER A 175 -17.35 -10.45 2.21
CA SER A 175 -15.92 -10.23 2.44
C SER A 175 -15.15 -11.52 2.17
N VAL A 176 -14.09 -11.43 1.38
CA VAL A 176 -13.19 -12.54 1.06
C VAL A 176 -11.84 -12.27 1.69
N VAL A 177 -11.30 -13.28 2.38
CA VAL A 177 -9.93 -13.23 2.93
C VAL A 177 -8.95 -13.47 1.79
N LEU A 178 -8.12 -12.48 1.48
CA LEU A 178 -7.06 -12.58 0.48
C LEU A 178 -5.76 -13.13 1.07
N GLN A 179 -5.46 -12.72 2.30
CA GLN A 179 -4.24 -13.13 3.01
C GLN A 179 -4.52 -13.18 4.50
N ARG A 180 -3.89 -14.13 5.19
CA ARG A 180 -3.92 -14.25 6.64
C ARG A 180 -2.54 -14.58 7.17
N GLU A 181 -2.12 -13.84 8.17
CA GLU A 181 -0.85 -14.03 8.85
C GLU A 181 -1.09 -14.13 10.35
N ARG A 182 -0.43 -15.08 11.00
CA ARG A 182 -0.49 -15.27 12.45
C ARG A 182 0.90 -15.13 13.04
N ILE A 183 1.00 -14.28 14.05
CA ILE A 183 2.23 -14.03 14.79
C ILE A 183 1.95 -14.41 16.25
N ALA A 184 2.65 -15.43 16.73
CA ALA A 184 2.63 -15.78 18.13
C ALA A 184 3.84 -15.15 18.82
N SER A 185 3.62 -14.49 19.96
CA SER A 185 4.67 -13.94 20.80
C SER A 185 4.44 -14.27 22.27
N LEU A 186 5.53 -14.40 23.03
CA LEU A 186 5.50 -14.44 24.47
C LEU A 186 5.64 -12.98 24.96
N GLU A 187 4.64 -12.47 25.66
CA GLU A 187 4.77 -11.20 26.37
C GLU A 187 5.19 -11.52 27.81
N GLN A 188 6.36 -11.02 28.22
CA GLN A 188 6.72 -11.05 29.63
C GLN A 188 5.74 -10.16 30.39
N VAL A 189 5.03 -10.76 31.33
CA VAL A 189 4.24 -10.00 32.30
C VAL A 189 5.25 -9.33 33.21
N SER A 190 5.47 -8.03 33.02
CA SER A 190 6.17 -7.23 34.02
C SER A 190 5.30 -7.25 35.28
N GLY A 191 5.77 -7.98 36.33
CA GLY A 191 5.17 -8.03 37.66
C GLY A 191 5.32 -6.70 38.39
#